data_f9b7984515fa8cbc14d101763820a792
#
_entry.id   f9b7984515fa8cbc14d101763820a792
#
_cell.length_a   1.000
_cell.length_b   1.000
_cell.length_c   1.000
_cell.angle_alpha   90.00
_cell.angle_beta   90.00
_cell.angle_gamma   90.00
#
_symmetry.space_group_name_H-M   'P 1'
#
loop_
_entity.id
_entity.type
_entity.pdbx_description
1 polymer ?
#
loop_
_entity_poly.entity_id
_entity_poly.type
_entity_poly.pdbx_seq_one_letter_code
_entity_poly.pdbx_strand_id
1 'polypeptide(L)'
;MPSNFAIAGKLTREYLLPPNNGIARLDSPGGNLLYAIGGLAVWDASIVMIARVNQAYPREWLQDFSNRGLNTNGIYLDPERDHVDMRSFIAYTDVNERSHTNPVSHFARCELTFPKSLLGYQPQDETVKDLRETDPLAPVAWHVPKEFRNISHIHLCPFDFTSQSQLVNLFKGGSSHAISLDPAPGYMKPAFWRELRIVLSGVTAFLPSEEEIRSLFWGETHDLWEMAKRISDYGPQIIVIKRGALGQFVYDAAEKRRYEISAYPVRLIDPTGVGDAFCGGFLAGYQRTNDPVQAAMYGSVSASLKIEGTGPFSPLDGMPGLAEARLHALQEMVREV
;
A
#
# COMPACT_ATOMS: atom_id res chain seq x y z
N MET A 1 -7.03 12.48 -20.98
CA MET A 1 -7.80 11.21 -21.07
C MET A 1 -8.43 10.97 -19.70
N PRO A 2 -9.59 10.37 -19.58
CA PRO A 2 -10.12 10.02 -18.28
C PRO A 2 -9.15 9.04 -17.59
N SER A 3 -8.87 9.27 -16.31
CA SER A 3 -8.01 8.38 -15.54
C SER A 3 -8.72 7.06 -15.26
N ASN A 4 -8.06 5.94 -15.55
CA ASN A 4 -8.62 4.61 -15.32
C ASN A 4 -8.35 4.11 -13.90
N PHE A 5 -7.40 4.73 -13.20
CA PHE A 5 -6.94 4.31 -11.88
C PHE A 5 -7.11 5.38 -10.85
N ALA A 6 -7.48 4.97 -9.63
CA ALA A 6 -7.33 5.77 -8.43
C ALA A 6 -6.61 4.97 -7.35
N ILE A 7 -5.80 5.65 -6.55
CA ILE A 7 -5.24 5.09 -5.31
C ILE A 7 -5.65 6.01 -4.17
N ALA A 8 -6.25 5.45 -3.14
CA ALA A 8 -6.62 6.14 -1.92
C ALA A 8 -5.67 5.71 -0.78
N GLY A 9 -5.03 6.68 -0.14
CA GLY A 9 -4.05 6.41 0.90
C GLY A 9 -3.59 7.66 1.64
N LYS A 10 -2.59 7.48 2.49
CA LYS A 10 -2.00 8.55 3.29
C LYS A 10 -0.82 9.18 2.59
N LEU A 11 -0.72 10.51 2.71
CA LEU A 11 0.47 11.29 2.38
C LEU A 11 1.12 11.74 3.68
N THR A 12 2.45 11.60 3.78
CA THR A 12 3.22 12.00 4.96
C THR A 12 4.47 12.78 4.57
N ARG A 13 5.02 13.51 5.55
CA ARG A 13 6.37 14.07 5.51
C ARG A 13 7.30 13.02 6.11
N GLU A 14 8.03 12.32 5.28
CA GLU A 14 8.78 11.13 5.68
C GLU A 14 10.22 11.44 6.07
N TYR A 15 10.65 10.82 7.16
CA TYR A 15 12.03 10.75 7.64
C TYR A 15 12.41 9.27 7.68
N LEU A 16 13.21 8.85 6.72
CA LEU A 16 13.58 7.45 6.53
C LEU A 16 15.08 7.25 6.71
N LEU A 17 15.44 6.36 7.61
CA LEU A 17 16.79 5.84 7.78
C LEU A 17 16.80 4.37 7.31
N PRO A 18 17.18 4.10 6.05
CA PRO A 18 17.12 2.74 5.49
C PRO A 18 18.18 1.83 6.11
N PRO A 19 18.07 0.49 5.96
CA PRO A 19 19.05 -0.44 6.47
C PRO A 19 20.40 -0.33 5.76
N ASN A 20 21.43 -0.96 6.32
CA ASN A 20 22.75 -1.13 5.69
C ASN A 20 23.43 0.19 5.24
N ASN A 21 23.26 1.27 6.01
CA ASN A 21 23.78 2.60 5.69
C ASN A 21 23.31 3.13 4.32
N GLY A 22 22.08 2.78 3.93
CA GLY A 22 21.45 3.36 2.76
C GLY A 22 21.28 4.89 2.87
N ILE A 23 21.01 5.55 1.77
CA ILE A 23 20.87 7.01 1.72
C ILE A 23 19.62 7.42 2.51
N ALA A 24 19.81 8.17 3.62
CA ALA A 24 18.73 8.70 4.42
C ALA A 24 17.88 9.69 3.62
N ARG A 25 16.58 9.64 3.80
CA ARG A 25 15.63 10.61 3.25
C ARG A 25 15.05 11.42 4.41
N LEU A 26 15.24 12.72 4.37
CA LEU A 26 14.84 13.60 5.46
C LEU A 26 13.85 14.63 4.94
N ASP A 27 12.68 14.72 5.61
CA ASP A 27 11.61 15.64 5.25
C ASP A 27 11.28 15.56 3.73
N SER A 28 10.92 14.39 3.30
CA SER A 28 10.63 14.08 1.89
C SER A 28 9.20 13.57 1.73
N PRO A 29 8.61 13.67 0.51
CA PRO A 29 7.28 13.11 0.29
C PRO A 29 7.29 11.59 0.48
N GLY A 30 6.34 11.10 1.28
CA GLY A 30 6.16 9.69 1.64
C GLY A 30 4.71 9.32 1.90
N GLY A 31 4.52 8.17 2.53
CA GLY A 31 3.21 7.58 2.80
C GLY A 31 2.82 6.49 1.81
N ASN A 32 1.98 5.56 2.26
CA ASN A 32 1.60 4.37 1.48
C ASN A 32 1.01 4.69 0.11
N LEU A 33 0.28 5.82 -0.02
CA LEU A 33 -0.23 6.30 -1.30
C LEU A 33 0.88 6.44 -2.35
N LEU A 34 1.98 7.11 -2.01
CA LEU A 34 3.05 7.36 -2.98
C LEU A 34 3.80 6.08 -3.37
N TYR A 35 4.00 5.16 -2.43
CA TYR A 35 4.64 3.88 -2.72
C TYR A 35 3.75 3.02 -3.63
N ALA A 36 2.44 2.98 -3.42
CA ALA A 36 1.51 2.29 -4.30
C ALA A 36 1.46 2.93 -5.69
N ILE A 37 1.47 4.27 -5.77
CA ILE A 37 1.58 5.01 -7.04
C ILE A 37 2.89 4.66 -7.76
N GLY A 38 4.01 4.64 -7.07
CA GLY A 38 5.30 4.27 -7.66
C GLY A 38 5.29 2.88 -8.29
N GLY A 39 4.65 1.92 -7.61
CA GLY A 39 4.47 0.57 -8.14
C GLY A 39 3.54 0.50 -9.36
N LEU A 40 2.44 1.26 -9.35
CA LEU A 40 1.51 1.33 -10.48
C LEU A 40 2.14 2.06 -11.67
N ALA A 41 2.87 3.15 -11.42
CA ALA A 41 3.46 4.02 -12.43
C ALA A 41 4.56 3.34 -13.28
N VAL A 42 5.08 2.20 -12.85
CA VAL A 42 5.91 1.31 -13.70
C VAL A 42 5.15 0.89 -14.96
N TRP A 43 3.82 0.80 -14.88
CA TRP A 43 2.96 0.20 -15.91
C TRP A 43 2.03 1.20 -16.59
N ASP A 44 1.55 2.20 -15.84
CA ASP A 44 0.59 3.20 -16.33
C ASP A 44 0.75 4.53 -15.60
N ALA A 45 0.57 5.65 -16.30
CA ALA A 45 0.77 6.99 -15.76
C ALA A 45 -0.55 7.73 -15.44
N SER A 46 -1.72 7.16 -15.77
CA SER A 46 -3.02 7.84 -15.63
C SER A 46 -3.66 7.56 -14.26
N ILE A 47 -3.14 8.18 -13.20
CA ILE A 47 -3.47 7.87 -11.82
C ILE A 47 -4.07 9.08 -11.11
N VAL A 48 -5.24 8.91 -10.46
CA VAL A 48 -5.83 9.88 -9.53
C VAL A 48 -5.37 9.57 -8.12
N MET A 49 -4.87 10.58 -7.43
CA MET A 49 -4.50 10.53 -6.02
C MET A 49 -5.68 10.90 -5.14
N ILE A 50 -6.10 10.01 -4.25
CA ILE A 50 -7.15 10.28 -3.26
C ILE A 50 -6.50 10.29 -1.88
N ALA A 51 -6.38 11.48 -1.30
CA ALA A 51 -5.73 11.69 -0.02
C ALA A 51 -6.33 12.87 0.73
N ARG A 52 -5.94 13.00 2.00
CA ARG A 52 -6.20 14.18 2.80
C ARG A 52 -4.87 14.71 3.34
N VAL A 53 -4.68 16.03 3.23
CA VAL A 53 -3.52 16.73 3.76
C VAL A 53 -3.96 18.00 4.48
N ASN A 54 -3.13 18.51 5.37
CA ASN A 54 -3.34 19.81 6.00
C ASN A 54 -2.34 20.87 5.46
N GLN A 55 -2.32 22.06 6.07
CA GLN A 55 -1.48 23.16 5.61
C GLN A 55 0.03 22.90 5.82
N ALA A 56 0.40 21.99 6.71
CA ALA A 56 1.79 21.61 6.93
C ALA A 56 2.38 20.75 5.81
N TYR A 57 1.56 20.25 4.88
CA TYR A 57 2.05 19.50 3.72
C TYR A 57 2.56 20.47 2.64
N PRO A 58 3.82 20.36 2.19
CA PRO A 58 4.43 21.28 1.23
C PRO A 58 3.69 21.33 -0.09
N ARG A 59 3.30 22.53 -0.54
CA ARG A 59 2.56 22.72 -1.80
C ARG A 59 3.41 22.43 -3.04
N GLU A 60 4.70 22.69 -2.95
CA GLU A 60 5.67 22.35 -3.99
C GLU A 60 5.67 20.87 -4.31
N TRP A 61 5.46 19.98 -3.32
CA TRP A 61 5.36 18.54 -3.58
C TRP A 61 4.10 18.18 -4.36
N LEU A 62 2.96 18.82 -4.07
CA LEU A 62 1.73 18.62 -4.84
C LEU A 62 1.92 19.06 -6.31
N GLN A 63 2.65 20.16 -6.52
CA GLN A 63 2.99 20.61 -7.86
C GLN A 63 3.94 19.63 -8.57
N ASP A 64 4.93 19.07 -7.86
CA ASP A 64 5.84 18.06 -8.41
C ASP A 64 5.10 16.78 -8.80
N PHE A 65 4.09 16.36 -8.03
CA PHE A 65 3.25 15.23 -8.42
C PHE A 65 2.48 15.53 -9.71
N SER A 66 1.90 16.72 -9.84
CA SER A 66 1.23 17.15 -11.07
C SER A 66 2.19 17.21 -12.26
N ASN A 67 3.41 17.70 -12.06
CA ASN A 67 4.46 17.74 -13.10
C ASN A 67 4.89 16.34 -13.57
N ARG A 68 4.73 15.32 -12.71
CA ARG A 68 4.92 13.90 -13.04
C ARG A 68 3.73 13.27 -13.77
N GLY A 69 2.68 14.05 -14.04
CA GLY A 69 1.46 13.56 -14.69
C GLY A 69 0.42 12.92 -13.76
N LEU A 70 0.63 12.96 -12.44
CA LEU A 70 -0.33 12.45 -11.48
C LEU A 70 -1.48 13.45 -11.29
N ASN A 71 -2.71 12.95 -11.24
CA ASN A 71 -3.87 13.80 -11.00
C ASN A 71 -4.08 14.02 -9.49
N THR A 72 -3.73 15.23 -9.03
CA THR A 72 -3.82 15.64 -7.62
C THR A 72 -5.17 16.23 -7.22
N ASN A 73 -6.14 16.33 -8.14
CA ASN A 73 -7.45 16.93 -7.85
C ASN A 73 -8.31 16.13 -6.85
N GLY A 74 -7.94 14.89 -6.56
CA GLY A 74 -8.56 14.08 -5.51
C GLY A 74 -7.94 14.29 -4.12
N ILE A 75 -6.92 15.15 -3.98
CA ILE A 75 -6.31 15.47 -2.69
C ILE A 75 -7.12 16.60 -2.03
N TYR A 76 -7.71 16.27 -0.88
CA TYR A 76 -8.45 17.25 -0.08
C TYR A 76 -7.51 17.95 0.92
N LEU A 77 -7.50 19.29 0.86
CA LEU A 77 -6.84 20.11 1.87
C LEU A 77 -7.80 20.36 3.02
N ASP A 78 -7.48 19.85 4.20
CA ASP A 78 -8.28 19.94 5.40
C ASP A 78 -7.70 20.94 6.41
N PRO A 79 -8.20 22.19 6.45
CA PRO A 79 -7.69 23.21 7.37
C PRO A 79 -8.08 22.92 8.83
N GLU A 80 -9.11 22.09 9.08
CA GLU A 80 -9.52 21.73 10.44
C GLU A 80 -8.52 20.77 11.09
N ARG A 81 -7.62 20.18 10.31
CA ARG A 81 -6.61 19.21 10.74
C ARG A 81 -5.19 19.78 10.85
N ASP A 82 -5.04 21.10 10.90
CA ASP A 82 -3.70 21.75 10.99
C ASP A 82 -2.91 21.37 12.26
N HIS A 83 -3.59 20.87 13.29
CA HIS A 83 -2.98 20.33 14.50
C HIS A 83 -2.45 18.90 14.35
N VAL A 84 -2.79 18.20 13.26
CA VAL A 84 -2.36 16.81 13.02
C VAL A 84 -0.93 16.79 12.50
N ASP A 85 -0.09 15.99 13.14
CA ASP A 85 1.29 15.82 12.69
C ASP A 85 1.32 14.93 11.43
N MET A 86 1.78 15.47 10.32
CA MET A 86 1.94 14.75 9.05
C MET A 86 3.30 14.07 8.91
N ARG A 87 4.17 14.20 9.92
CA ARG A 87 5.49 13.55 9.89
C ARG A 87 5.35 12.05 10.12
N SER A 88 6.21 11.31 9.45
CA SER A 88 6.40 9.87 9.63
C SER A 88 7.89 9.61 9.80
N PHE A 89 8.28 8.90 10.84
CA PHE A 89 9.66 8.48 11.05
C PHE A 89 9.77 6.96 10.94
N ILE A 90 10.71 6.50 10.11
CA ILE A 90 11.00 5.09 9.89
C ILE A 90 12.52 4.90 9.97
N ALA A 91 12.98 4.05 10.87
CA ALA A 91 14.39 3.67 10.96
C ALA A 91 14.54 2.16 11.01
N TYR A 92 15.47 1.65 10.27
CA TYR A 92 15.81 0.23 10.28
C TYR A 92 17.03 -0.03 11.15
N THR A 93 16.91 -1.04 12.04
CA THR A 93 18.05 -1.60 12.78
C THR A 93 18.62 -2.79 12.02
N ASP A 94 17.78 -3.52 11.33
CA ASP A 94 18.08 -4.63 10.43
C ASP A 94 17.07 -4.57 9.27
N VAL A 95 17.27 -5.34 8.22
CA VAL A 95 16.39 -5.40 7.04
C VAL A 95 14.94 -5.82 7.38
N ASN A 96 14.75 -6.56 8.46
CA ASN A 96 13.47 -7.06 8.93
C ASN A 96 12.93 -6.32 10.16
N GLU A 97 13.70 -5.40 10.73
CA GLU A 97 13.35 -4.73 11.98
C GLU A 97 13.32 -3.21 11.80
N ARG A 98 12.12 -2.66 11.82
CA ARG A 98 11.88 -1.23 11.71
C ARG A 98 11.35 -0.64 13.02
N SER A 99 11.68 0.61 13.27
CA SER A 99 11.20 1.41 14.39
C SER A 99 10.60 2.72 13.92
N HIS A 100 9.52 3.14 14.57
CA HIS A 100 8.87 4.44 14.38
C HIS A 100 9.09 5.38 15.57
N THR A 101 9.83 4.91 16.59
CA THR A 101 10.05 5.61 17.86
C THR A 101 11.49 6.05 18.02
N ASN A 102 11.72 6.93 19.00
CA ASN A 102 13.07 7.35 19.45
C ASN A 102 14.01 7.80 18.31
N PRO A 103 13.60 8.77 17.46
CA PRO A 103 14.41 9.19 16.32
C PRO A 103 15.81 9.68 16.69
N VAL A 104 15.98 10.34 17.86
CA VAL A 104 17.28 10.84 18.31
C VAL A 104 18.34 9.74 18.38
N SER A 105 18.01 8.58 18.97
CA SER A 105 18.94 7.46 19.06
C SER A 105 19.30 6.87 17.70
N HIS A 106 18.33 6.80 16.78
CA HIS A 106 18.56 6.29 15.44
C HIS A 106 19.46 7.22 14.61
N PHE A 107 19.24 8.54 14.69
CA PHE A 107 20.11 9.51 14.04
C PHE A 107 21.55 9.45 14.60
N ALA A 108 21.70 9.35 15.92
CA ALA A 108 23.02 9.20 16.57
C ALA A 108 23.73 7.92 16.11
N ARG A 109 23.01 6.79 16.02
CA ARG A 109 23.56 5.51 15.52
C ARG A 109 24.06 5.61 14.08
N CYS A 110 23.35 6.36 13.23
CA CYS A 110 23.71 6.57 11.83
C CYS A 110 24.75 7.70 11.63
N GLU A 111 25.25 8.31 12.71
CA GLU A 111 26.17 9.47 12.68
C GLU A 111 25.62 10.66 11.88
N LEU A 112 24.28 10.81 11.86
CA LEU A 112 23.57 11.88 11.17
C LEU A 112 23.16 12.99 12.15
N THR A 113 23.21 14.23 11.66
CA THR A 113 22.68 15.37 12.43
C THR A 113 21.17 15.27 12.55
N PHE A 114 20.66 15.35 13.79
CA PHE A 114 19.23 15.33 14.05
C PHE A 114 18.55 16.59 13.45
N PRO A 115 17.55 16.43 12.57
CA PRO A 115 16.89 17.56 11.91
C PRO A 115 15.96 18.30 12.88
N LYS A 116 16.06 19.64 12.91
CA LYS A 116 15.20 20.49 13.77
C LYS A 116 13.70 20.29 13.45
N SER A 117 13.36 20.00 12.21
CA SER A 117 11.99 19.74 11.76
C SER A 117 11.38 18.48 12.38
N LEU A 118 12.18 17.60 12.99
CA LEU A 118 11.69 16.40 13.68
C LEU A 118 11.58 16.59 15.22
N LEU A 119 11.90 17.79 15.73
CA LEU A 119 11.70 18.09 17.14
C LEU A 119 10.23 17.98 17.53
N GLY A 120 9.97 17.35 18.68
CA GLY A 120 8.61 17.13 19.19
C GLY A 120 7.80 16.10 18.43
N TYR A 121 8.40 15.34 17.48
CA TYR A 121 7.73 14.21 16.83
C TYR A 121 7.29 13.17 17.86
N GLN A 122 6.05 12.73 17.74
CA GLN A 122 5.50 11.60 18.49
C GLN A 122 4.97 10.59 17.49
N PRO A 123 5.32 9.30 17.62
CA PRO A 123 4.75 8.25 16.77
C PRO A 123 3.25 8.17 17.00
N GLN A 124 2.50 7.91 15.94
CA GLN A 124 1.08 7.61 16.06
C GLN A 124 0.90 6.25 16.74
N ASP A 125 -0.06 6.17 17.68
CA ASP A 125 -0.45 4.88 18.27
C ASP A 125 -1.26 4.10 17.24
N GLU A 126 -0.69 3.02 16.73
CA GLU A 126 -1.35 2.12 15.76
C GLU A 126 -2.27 1.10 16.47
N THR A 127 -2.39 1.18 17.79
CA THR A 127 -3.23 0.25 18.56
C THR A 127 -4.70 0.58 18.41
N VAL A 128 -5.38 -0.16 17.53
CA VAL A 128 -6.85 -0.05 17.37
C VAL A 128 -7.54 -0.77 18.53
N LYS A 129 -8.30 -0.03 19.31
CA LYS A 129 -9.17 -0.53 20.40
C LYS A 129 -10.64 -0.57 19.97
N ASP A 130 -11.03 0.35 19.12
CA ASP A 130 -12.39 0.48 18.58
C ASP A 130 -12.30 0.72 17.07
N LEU A 131 -13.02 -0.06 16.27
CA LEU A 131 -13.06 0.08 14.81
C LEU A 131 -13.68 1.42 14.34
N ARG A 132 -14.32 2.17 15.23
CA ARG A 132 -14.86 3.51 14.95
C ARG A 132 -13.80 4.59 15.03
N GLU A 133 -12.64 4.30 15.61
CA GLU A 133 -11.51 5.24 15.61
C GLU A 133 -11.04 5.46 14.17
N THR A 134 -10.90 6.72 13.78
CA THR A 134 -10.48 7.11 12.43
C THR A 134 -9.07 7.70 12.46
N ASP A 135 -8.25 7.29 11.50
CA ASP A 135 -6.93 7.88 11.28
C ASP A 135 -7.11 9.33 10.76
N PRO A 136 -6.53 10.33 11.45
CA PRO A 136 -6.69 11.72 11.04
C PRO A 136 -6.08 12.04 9.68
N LEU A 137 -5.18 11.19 9.15
CA LEU A 137 -4.57 11.33 7.83
C LEU A 137 -5.27 10.49 6.75
N ALA A 138 -6.21 9.61 7.12
CA ALA A 138 -6.93 8.81 6.13
C ALA A 138 -7.82 9.68 5.24
N PRO A 139 -7.94 9.35 3.94
CA PRO A 139 -8.92 9.99 3.08
C PRO A 139 -10.34 9.64 3.52
N VAL A 140 -11.27 10.53 3.32
CA VAL A 140 -12.68 10.33 3.71
C VAL A 140 -13.60 10.37 2.50
N ALA A 141 -14.60 9.50 2.49
CA ALA A 141 -15.44 9.25 1.32
C ALA A 141 -16.17 10.50 0.80
N TRP A 142 -16.64 11.39 1.68
CA TRP A 142 -17.35 12.61 1.27
C TRP A 142 -16.45 13.69 0.66
N HIS A 143 -15.14 13.62 0.84
CA HIS A 143 -14.18 14.51 0.19
C HIS A 143 -13.79 14.04 -1.22
N VAL A 144 -14.14 12.80 -1.62
CA VAL A 144 -13.87 12.31 -2.96
C VAL A 144 -14.74 13.08 -3.97
N PRO A 145 -14.12 13.82 -4.92
CA PRO A 145 -14.85 14.53 -5.95
C PRO A 145 -15.76 13.62 -6.76
N LYS A 146 -16.92 14.14 -7.20
CA LYS A 146 -17.93 13.34 -7.89
C LYS A 146 -17.40 12.69 -9.17
N GLU A 147 -16.54 13.39 -9.90
CA GLU A 147 -15.91 12.92 -11.14
C GLU A 147 -15.02 11.69 -10.93
N PHE A 148 -14.51 11.46 -9.71
CA PHE A 148 -13.64 10.32 -9.40
C PHE A 148 -14.38 9.13 -8.78
N ARG A 149 -15.70 9.24 -8.52
CA ARG A 149 -16.47 8.15 -7.89
C ARG A 149 -16.79 7.00 -8.86
N ASN A 150 -16.59 7.23 -10.16
CA ASN A 150 -16.83 6.22 -11.22
C ASN A 150 -15.54 5.75 -11.90
N ILE A 151 -14.39 5.84 -11.20
CA ILE A 151 -13.13 5.31 -11.72
C ILE A 151 -13.22 3.78 -11.76
N SER A 152 -12.72 3.19 -12.85
CA SER A 152 -12.89 1.76 -13.11
C SER A 152 -12.10 0.87 -12.13
N HIS A 153 -10.87 1.26 -11.79
CA HIS A 153 -9.98 0.45 -10.95
C HIS A 153 -9.43 1.30 -9.80
N ILE A 154 -9.63 0.84 -8.58
CA ILE A 154 -9.18 1.54 -7.39
C ILE A 154 -8.43 0.63 -6.44
N HIS A 155 -7.36 1.16 -5.85
CA HIS A 155 -6.67 0.55 -4.72
C HIS A 155 -6.87 1.38 -3.45
N LEU A 156 -7.22 0.69 -2.36
CA LEU A 156 -7.30 1.27 -1.02
C LEU A 156 -6.10 0.79 -0.20
N CYS A 157 -5.19 1.73 0.08
CA CYS A 157 -4.02 1.47 0.92
C CYS A 157 -4.40 1.22 2.39
N PRO A 158 -3.48 0.75 3.25
CA PRO A 158 -3.70 0.57 4.68
C PRO A 158 -4.02 1.88 5.41
N PHE A 159 -5.20 1.98 6.01
CA PHE A 159 -5.61 2.98 6.99
C PHE A 159 -6.76 2.43 7.86
N ASP A 160 -7.45 3.25 8.65
CA ASP A 160 -8.44 2.75 9.59
C ASP A 160 -9.63 2.05 8.92
N PHE A 161 -10.25 1.14 9.68
CA PHE A 161 -11.37 0.31 9.23
C PHE A 161 -12.57 1.12 8.74
N THR A 162 -12.94 2.18 9.47
CA THR A 162 -14.11 3.00 9.15
C THR A 162 -13.92 3.72 7.82
N SER A 163 -12.77 4.37 7.60
CA SER A 163 -12.47 5.08 6.36
C SER A 163 -12.38 4.14 5.16
N GLN A 164 -11.72 2.98 5.32
CA GLN A 164 -11.70 1.96 4.26
C GLN A 164 -13.11 1.45 3.92
N SER A 165 -13.93 1.15 4.93
CA SER A 165 -15.31 0.69 4.73
C SER A 165 -16.17 1.71 4.00
N GLN A 166 -16.05 3.00 4.34
CA GLN A 166 -16.77 4.08 3.66
C GLN A 166 -16.35 4.24 2.21
N LEU A 167 -15.04 4.14 1.91
CA LEU A 167 -14.52 4.21 0.55
C LEU A 167 -14.93 2.99 -0.29
N VAL A 168 -14.87 1.77 0.27
CA VAL A 168 -15.40 0.57 -0.42
C VAL A 168 -16.86 0.78 -0.80
N ASN A 169 -17.70 1.24 0.13
CA ASN A 169 -19.11 1.48 -0.14
C ASN A 169 -19.34 2.57 -1.19
N LEU A 170 -18.53 3.65 -1.17
CA LEU A 170 -18.60 4.72 -2.17
C LEU A 170 -18.34 4.18 -3.58
N PHE A 171 -17.25 3.41 -3.76
CA PHE A 171 -16.84 2.91 -5.08
C PHE A 171 -17.67 1.72 -5.55
N LYS A 172 -18.14 0.87 -4.64
CA LYS A 172 -19.10 -0.20 -4.96
C LYS A 172 -20.43 0.34 -5.48
N GLY A 173 -20.87 1.49 -4.98
CA GLY A 173 -22.09 2.17 -5.45
C GLY A 173 -21.94 2.86 -6.81
N GLY A 174 -20.72 2.99 -7.32
CA GLY A 174 -20.40 3.55 -8.64
C GLY A 174 -20.29 2.48 -9.73
N SER A 175 -19.54 2.80 -10.79
CA SER A 175 -19.24 1.89 -11.91
C SER A 175 -17.83 1.28 -11.83
N SER A 176 -17.24 1.19 -10.64
CA SER A 176 -15.93 0.58 -10.47
C SER A 176 -15.97 -0.90 -10.82
N HIS A 177 -15.05 -1.34 -11.70
CA HIS A 177 -14.93 -2.73 -12.12
C HIS A 177 -14.12 -3.55 -11.10
N ALA A 178 -13.14 -2.94 -10.45
CA ALA A 178 -12.32 -3.60 -9.45
C ALA A 178 -11.94 -2.67 -8.29
N ILE A 179 -12.11 -3.20 -7.07
CA ILE A 179 -11.62 -2.59 -5.83
C ILE A 179 -10.62 -3.55 -5.22
N SER A 180 -9.35 -3.17 -5.16
CA SER A 180 -8.33 -3.87 -4.38
C SER A 180 -8.10 -3.19 -3.04
N LEU A 181 -7.88 -3.97 -1.99
CA LEU A 181 -7.72 -3.48 -0.63
C LEU A 181 -6.53 -4.14 0.05
N ASP A 182 -5.64 -3.33 0.59
CA ASP A 182 -4.60 -3.72 1.53
C ASP A 182 -5.07 -3.38 2.96
N PRO A 183 -5.18 -4.34 3.88
CA PRO A 183 -5.68 -4.07 5.22
C PRO A 183 -4.65 -3.32 6.07
N ALA A 184 -5.12 -2.62 7.10
CA ALA A 184 -4.23 -2.13 8.14
C ALA A 184 -4.07 -3.18 9.25
N PRO A 185 -2.84 -3.36 9.80
CA PRO A 185 -2.58 -4.33 10.87
C PRO A 185 -3.47 -4.12 12.10
N GLY A 186 -3.89 -2.88 12.36
CA GLY A 186 -4.66 -2.49 13.52
C GLY A 186 -5.98 -3.24 13.68
N TYR A 187 -6.66 -3.57 12.60
CA TYR A 187 -7.92 -4.30 12.62
C TYR A 187 -7.81 -5.78 12.19
N MET A 188 -6.63 -6.26 11.77
CA MET A 188 -6.39 -7.66 11.44
C MET A 188 -6.18 -8.49 12.72
N LYS A 189 -7.22 -8.58 13.54
CA LYS A 189 -7.22 -9.26 14.85
C LYS A 189 -8.45 -10.17 14.98
N PRO A 190 -8.37 -11.29 15.74
CA PRO A 190 -9.50 -12.22 15.93
C PRO A 190 -10.75 -11.54 16.45
N ALA A 191 -10.59 -10.52 17.31
CA ALA A 191 -11.69 -9.76 17.88
C ALA A 191 -12.56 -9.06 16.82
N PHE A 192 -12.02 -8.76 15.64
CA PHE A 192 -12.70 -8.03 14.56
C PHE A 192 -13.08 -8.92 13.36
N TRP A 193 -12.95 -10.23 13.50
CA TRP A 193 -13.24 -11.17 12.41
C TRP A 193 -14.62 -10.97 11.79
N ARG A 194 -15.64 -10.79 12.61
CA ARG A 194 -17.04 -10.65 12.14
C ARG A 194 -17.27 -9.34 11.38
N GLU A 195 -16.64 -8.27 11.85
CA GLU A 195 -16.76 -6.93 11.30
C GLU A 195 -16.06 -6.80 9.93
N LEU A 196 -15.01 -7.61 9.68
CA LEU A 196 -14.32 -7.63 8.39
C LEU A 196 -15.26 -7.83 7.20
N ARG A 197 -16.38 -8.53 7.39
CA ARG A 197 -17.40 -8.69 6.35
C ARG A 197 -17.92 -7.35 5.82
N ILE A 198 -17.92 -6.31 6.64
CA ILE A 198 -18.39 -4.97 6.25
C ILE A 198 -17.48 -4.38 5.19
N VAL A 199 -16.16 -4.40 5.44
CA VAL A 199 -15.19 -3.82 4.52
C VAL A 199 -14.95 -4.74 3.30
N LEU A 200 -14.99 -6.06 3.47
CA LEU A 200 -14.72 -7.02 2.39
C LEU A 200 -15.89 -7.16 1.41
N SER A 201 -17.12 -6.85 1.82
CA SER A 201 -18.31 -6.94 0.96
C SER A 201 -18.30 -5.89 -0.16
N GLY A 202 -17.64 -6.17 -1.26
CA GLY A 202 -17.53 -5.29 -2.42
C GLY A 202 -16.10 -5.12 -2.89
N VAL A 203 -15.15 -5.71 -2.17
CA VAL A 203 -13.76 -5.82 -2.56
C VAL A 203 -13.60 -6.95 -3.59
N THR A 204 -12.92 -6.67 -4.69
CA THR A 204 -12.58 -7.67 -5.72
C THR A 204 -11.36 -8.48 -5.30
N ALA A 205 -10.30 -7.79 -4.87
CA ALA A 205 -9.05 -8.39 -4.45
C ALA A 205 -8.61 -7.90 -3.07
N PHE A 206 -8.34 -8.83 -2.16
CA PHE A 206 -7.82 -8.57 -0.82
C PHE A 206 -6.36 -9.00 -0.74
N LEU A 207 -5.48 -8.07 -0.32
CA LEU A 207 -4.03 -8.18 -0.48
C LEU A 207 -3.27 -8.13 0.87
N PRO A 208 -3.59 -8.97 1.86
CA PRO A 208 -2.90 -8.94 3.16
C PRO A 208 -1.45 -9.44 3.07
N SER A 209 -0.64 -9.04 4.04
CA SER A 209 0.62 -9.74 4.35
C SER A 209 0.37 -11.06 5.09
N GLU A 210 1.35 -11.96 5.07
CA GLU A 210 1.31 -13.19 5.87
C GLU A 210 1.19 -12.89 7.37
N GLU A 211 1.84 -11.83 7.86
CA GLU A 211 1.76 -11.40 9.24
C GLU A 211 0.33 -10.98 9.63
N GLU A 212 -0.31 -10.17 8.80
CA GLU A 212 -1.68 -9.68 9.03
C GLU A 212 -2.70 -10.80 9.03
N ILE A 213 -2.62 -11.71 8.06
CA ILE A 213 -3.58 -12.82 7.99
C ILE A 213 -3.37 -13.81 9.15
N ARG A 214 -2.11 -14.08 9.56
CA ARG A 214 -1.82 -14.91 10.73
C ARG A 214 -2.28 -14.25 12.02
N SER A 215 -2.15 -12.93 12.14
CA SER A 215 -2.69 -12.18 13.28
C SER A 215 -4.20 -12.31 13.38
N LEU A 216 -4.91 -12.20 12.25
CA LEU A 216 -6.36 -12.34 12.20
C LEU A 216 -6.86 -13.72 12.65
N PHE A 217 -6.15 -14.77 12.29
CA PHE A 217 -6.49 -16.17 12.60
C PHE A 217 -5.69 -16.73 13.78
N TRP A 218 -5.15 -15.85 14.64
CA TRP A 218 -4.37 -16.26 15.79
C TRP A 218 -5.14 -17.24 16.69
N GLY A 219 -4.54 -18.42 16.94
CA GLY A 219 -5.11 -19.48 17.77
C GLY A 219 -6.17 -20.34 17.07
N GLU A 220 -6.51 -20.09 15.79
CA GLU A 220 -7.49 -20.89 15.06
C GLU A 220 -6.87 -21.86 14.06
N THR A 221 -6.03 -21.39 13.16
CA THR A 221 -5.39 -22.22 12.13
C THR A 221 -4.02 -21.65 11.75
N HIS A 222 -3.14 -22.50 11.23
CA HIS A 222 -1.85 -22.11 10.66
C HIS A 222 -1.80 -22.26 9.12
N ASP A 223 -2.84 -22.83 8.51
CA ASP A 223 -2.93 -23.05 7.06
C ASP A 223 -3.38 -21.78 6.34
N LEU A 224 -2.46 -21.17 5.58
CA LEU A 224 -2.73 -19.96 4.82
C LEU A 224 -3.81 -20.15 3.75
N TRP A 225 -3.95 -21.34 3.17
CA TRP A 225 -4.99 -21.62 2.19
C TRP A 225 -6.38 -21.71 2.80
N GLU A 226 -6.47 -22.28 4.02
CA GLU A 226 -7.71 -22.27 4.78
C GLU A 226 -8.10 -20.82 5.14
N MET A 227 -7.15 -20.01 5.59
CA MET A 227 -7.38 -18.59 5.89
C MET A 227 -7.88 -17.82 4.65
N ALA A 228 -7.22 -18.00 3.49
CA ALA A 228 -7.61 -17.35 2.24
C ALA A 228 -9.04 -17.75 1.82
N LYS A 229 -9.37 -19.03 1.90
CA LYS A 229 -10.71 -19.53 1.63
C LYS A 229 -11.77 -18.90 2.54
N ARG A 230 -11.52 -18.87 3.85
CA ARG A 230 -12.45 -18.28 4.82
C ARG A 230 -12.67 -16.77 4.60
N ILE A 231 -11.62 -16.05 4.18
CA ILE A 231 -11.74 -14.63 3.80
C ILE A 231 -12.60 -14.48 2.55
N SER A 232 -12.45 -15.35 1.55
CA SER A 232 -13.23 -15.27 0.32
C SER A 232 -14.73 -15.45 0.56
N ASP A 233 -15.13 -16.17 1.60
CA ASP A 233 -16.55 -16.33 2.01
C ASP A 233 -17.18 -14.98 2.44
N TYR A 234 -16.37 -13.93 2.68
CA TYR A 234 -16.82 -12.59 3.03
C TYR A 234 -16.97 -11.63 1.84
N GLY A 235 -16.56 -12.06 0.63
CA GLY A 235 -16.81 -11.28 -0.59
C GLY A 235 -15.69 -11.25 -1.63
N PRO A 236 -14.41 -11.10 -1.27
CA PRO A 236 -13.33 -11.01 -2.26
C PRO A 236 -13.21 -12.28 -3.09
N GLN A 237 -13.12 -12.11 -4.41
CA GLN A 237 -12.90 -13.23 -5.33
C GLN A 237 -11.42 -13.60 -5.45
N ILE A 238 -10.53 -12.67 -5.11
CA ILE A 238 -9.08 -12.84 -5.20
C ILE A 238 -8.48 -12.53 -3.83
N ILE A 239 -7.71 -13.47 -3.29
CA ILE A 239 -6.90 -13.24 -2.09
C ILE A 239 -5.43 -13.44 -2.46
N VAL A 240 -4.61 -12.40 -2.23
CA VAL A 240 -3.16 -12.48 -2.43
C VAL A 240 -2.46 -12.27 -1.10
N ILE A 241 -1.85 -13.32 -0.57
CA ILE A 241 -1.08 -13.26 0.68
C ILE A 241 0.37 -12.91 0.32
N LYS A 242 0.80 -11.70 0.66
CA LYS A 242 2.17 -11.21 0.46
C LYS A 242 3.09 -11.82 1.52
N ARG A 243 4.17 -12.50 1.10
CA ARG A 243 5.05 -13.30 1.98
C ARG A 243 6.51 -12.82 1.96
N GLY A 244 6.73 -11.56 1.60
CA GLY A 244 8.05 -10.95 1.51
C GLY A 244 8.99 -11.73 0.59
N ALA A 245 10.16 -12.14 1.09
CA ALA A 245 11.15 -12.89 0.33
C ALA A 245 10.67 -14.29 -0.15
N LEU A 246 9.58 -14.80 0.41
CA LEU A 246 8.97 -16.07 0.00
C LEU A 246 8.00 -15.91 -1.18
N GLY A 247 7.78 -14.69 -1.67
CA GLY A 247 6.86 -14.41 -2.77
C GLY A 247 5.43 -14.20 -2.29
N GLN A 248 4.46 -14.80 -2.96
CA GLN A 248 3.04 -14.68 -2.62
C GLN A 248 2.25 -15.93 -2.93
N PHE A 249 1.16 -16.10 -2.19
CA PHE A 249 0.10 -17.04 -2.48
C PHE A 249 -1.07 -16.31 -3.13
N VAL A 250 -1.63 -16.88 -4.19
CA VAL A 250 -2.82 -16.35 -4.86
C VAL A 250 -3.92 -17.41 -4.79
N TYR A 251 -5.03 -17.05 -4.18
CA TYR A 251 -6.24 -17.85 -4.16
C TYR A 251 -7.30 -17.19 -5.04
N ASP A 252 -7.66 -17.86 -6.12
CA ASP A 252 -8.80 -17.53 -6.97
C ASP A 252 -10.02 -18.28 -6.45
N ALA A 253 -10.94 -17.55 -5.81
CA ALA A 253 -12.13 -18.15 -5.22
C ALA A 253 -13.19 -18.53 -6.27
N ALA A 254 -13.23 -17.84 -7.42
CA ALA A 254 -14.16 -18.15 -8.50
C ALA A 254 -13.84 -19.53 -9.11
N GLU A 255 -12.58 -19.77 -9.40
CA GLU A 255 -12.09 -21.04 -9.98
C GLU A 255 -11.69 -22.07 -8.92
N LYS A 256 -11.60 -21.66 -7.64
CA LYS A 256 -11.10 -22.45 -6.49
C LYS A 256 -9.67 -22.96 -6.72
N ARG A 257 -8.85 -22.17 -7.39
CA ARG A 257 -7.47 -22.48 -7.73
C ARG A 257 -6.49 -21.79 -6.79
N ARG A 258 -5.34 -22.42 -6.59
CA ARG A 258 -4.28 -21.97 -5.68
C ARG A 258 -2.99 -21.87 -6.46
N TYR A 259 -2.27 -20.77 -6.27
CA TYR A 259 -1.00 -20.53 -6.94
C TYR A 259 0.04 -20.03 -5.97
N GLU A 260 1.24 -20.56 -6.10
CA GLU A 260 2.44 -20.03 -5.46
C GLU A 260 3.29 -19.32 -6.51
N ILE A 261 3.71 -18.10 -6.22
CA ILE A 261 4.61 -17.33 -7.07
C ILE A 261 5.79 -16.92 -6.21
N SER A 262 6.99 -17.36 -6.56
CA SER A 262 8.21 -17.02 -5.83
C SER A 262 8.53 -15.53 -5.98
N ALA A 263 9.21 -14.94 -4.99
CA ALA A 263 9.73 -13.59 -5.12
C ALA A 263 10.80 -13.52 -6.22
N TYR A 264 10.81 -12.41 -6.97
CA TYR A 264 11.90 -12.17 -7.91
C TYR A 264 13.20 -11.90 -7.13
N PRO A 265 14.34 -12.57 -7.47
CA PRO A 265 15.60 -12.37 -6.79
C PRO A 265 16.13 -10.94 -7.02
N VAL A 266 16.39 -10.22 -5.93
CA VAL A 266 16.81 -8.81 -5.97
C VAL A 266 17.85 -8.50 -4.90
N ARG A 267 18.56 -7.40 -5.08
CA ARG A 267 19.38 -6.82 -4.02
C ARG A 267 18.53 -5.93 -3.13
N LEU A 268 18.40 -6.28 -1.86
CA LEU A 268 17.68 -5.47 -0.91
C LEU A 268 18.47 -4.19 -0.55
N ILE A 269 17.88 -3.04 -0.85
CA ILE A 269 18.39 -1.70 -0.48
C ILE A 269 17.45 -1.07 0.56
N ASP A 270 16.15 -0.97 0.26
CA ASP A 270 15.17 -0.35 1.13
C ASP A 270 13.81 -1.07 1.04
N PRO A 271 13.37 -1.76 2.12
CA PRO A 271 12.10 -2.49 2.12
C PRO A 271 10.87 -1.61 2.37
N THR A 272 11.05 -0.29 2.62
CA THR A 272 9.93 0.62 2.89
C THR A 272 8.99 0.70 1.68
N GLY A 273 7.69 0.48 1.91
CA GLY A 273 6.65 0.62 0.87
C GLY A 273 6.68 -0.44 -0.23
N VAL A 274 7.45 -1.55 -0.06
CA VAL A 274 7.49 -2.65 -1.03
C VAL A 274 6.12 -3.33 -1.16
N GLY A 275 5.40 -3.51 -0.05
CA GLY A 275 4.02 -4.04 -0.05
C GLY A 275 3.04 -3.13 -0.79
N ASP A 276 3.15 -1.81 -0.56
CA ASP A 276 2.32 -0.82 -1.27
C ASP A 276 2.61 -0.81 -2.77
N ALA A 277 3.91 -0.85 -3.15
CA ALA A 277 4.32 -0.93 -4.56
C ALA A 277 3.82 -2.21 -5.24
N PHE A 278 3.81 -3.34 -4.51
CA PHE A 278 3.16 -4.57 -4.98
C PHE A 278 1.69 -4.33 -5.31
N CYS A 279 0.94 -3.71 -4.40
CA CYS A 279 -0.49 -3.46 -4.57
C CYS A 279 -0.79 -2.54 -5.77
N GLY A 280 0.04 -1.52 -5.99
CA GLY A 280 -0.07 -0.66 -7.17
C GLY A 280 0.17 -1.43 -8.48
N GLY A 281 1.23 -2.24 -8.54
CA GLY A 281 1.52 -3.09 -9.68
C GLY A 281 0.44 -4.14 -9.93
N PHE A 282 -0.08 -4.76 -8.86
CA PHE A 282 -1.22 -5.69 -8.94
C PHE A 282 -2.44 -5.04 -9.62
N LEU A 283 -2.81 -3.83 -9.21
CA LEU A 283 -3.95 -3.11 -9.80
C LEU A 283 -3.77 -2.89 -11.30
N ALA A 284 -2.57 -2.47 -11.73
CA ALA A 284 -2.25 -2.29 -13.14
C ALA A 284 -2.32 -3.60 -13.94
N GLY A 285 -1.75 -4.67 -13.38
CA GLY A 285 -1.80 -6.00 -13.98
C GLY A 285 -3.23 -6.54 -14.11
N TYR A 286 -4.05 -6.34 -13.07
CA TYR A 286 -5.44 -6.78 -13.08
C TYR A 286 -6.28 -6.04 -14.13
N GLN A 287 -6.10 -4.73 -14.25
CA GLN A 287 -6.77 -3.95 -15.30
C GLN A 287 -6.42 -4.43 -16.72
N ARG A 288 -5.16 -4.83 -16.93
CA ARG A 288 -4.68 -5.26 -18.26
C ARG A 288 -5.11 -6.65 -18.64
N THR A 289 -5.18 -7.56 -17.67
CA THR A 289 -5.31 -9.01 -17.95
C THR A 289 -6.59 -9.63 -17.44
N ASN A 290 -7.23 -9.01 -16.46
CA ASN A 290 -8.34 -9.59 -15.69
C ASN A 290 -8.02 -11.00 -15.14
N ASP A 291 -6.74 -11.27 -14.87
CA ASP A 291 -6.19 -12.53 -14.37
C ASP A 291 -5.46 -12.30 -13.04
N PRO A 292 -5.85 -12.98 -11.95
CA PRO A 292 -5.26 -12.75 -10.64
C PRO A 292 -3.78 -13.16 -10.54
N VAL A 293 -3.36 -14.18 -11.32
CA VAL A 293 -1.98 -14.66 -11.34
C VAL A 293 -1.09 -13.66 -12.07
N GLN A 294 -1.52 -13.21 -13.26
CA GLN A 294 -0.82 -12.17 -13.99
C GLN A 294 -0.74 -10.89 -13.16
N ALA A 295 -1.84 -10.46 -12.54
CA ALA A 295 -1.86 -9.29 -11.67
C ALA A 295 -0.83 -9.39 -10.52
N ALA A 296 -0.74 -10.55 -9.88
CA ALA A 296 0.23 -10.79 -8.82
C ALA A 296 1.68 -10.75 -9.32
N MET A 297 1.96 -11.20 -10.55
CA MET A 297 3.28 -11.08 -11.16
C MET A 297 3.64 -9.60 -11.44
N TYR A 298 2.71 -8.79 -11.95
CA TYR A 298 2.90 -7.35 -12.08
C TYR A 298 3.24 -6.69 -10.74
N GLY A 299 2.52 -7.07 -9.67
CA GLY A 299 2.81 -6.65 -8.30
C GLY A 299 4.21 -7.05 -7.85
N SER A 300 4.61 -8.29 -8.09
CA SER A 300 5.97 -8.78 -7.77
C SER A 300 7.07 -8.01 -8.48
N VAL A 301 6.88 -7.67 -9.75
CA VAL A 301 7.85 -6.86 -10.49
C VAL A 301 7.96 -5.47 -9.89
N SER A 302 6.83 -4.79 -9.62
CA SER A 302 6.82 -3.47 -8.97
C SER A 302 7.52 -3.48 -7.61
N ALA A 303 7.25 -4.49 -6.79
CA ALA A 303 7.91 -4.72 -5.51
C ALA A 303 9.42 -4.94 -5.68
N SER A 304 9.83 -5.74 -6.68
CA SER A 304 11.24 -6.03 -6.98
C SER A 304 12.02 -4.79 -7.42
N LEU A 305 11.39 -3.89 -8.15
CA LEU A 305 12.00 -2.61 -8.55
C LEU A 305 12.08 -1.64 -7.36
N LYS A 306 11.05 -1.63 -6.49
CA LYS A 306 11.03 -0.75 -5.31
C LYS A 306 12.11 -1.10 -4.31
N ILE A 307 12.33 -2.36 -4.03
CA ILE A 307 13.26 -2.81 -2.98
C ILE A 307 14.73 -2.51 -3.31
N GLU A 308 15.04 -2.32 -4.59
CA GLU A 308 16.37 -1.98 -5.09
C GLU A 308 16.67 -0.47 -5.11
N GLY A 309 15.71 0.36 -4.63
CA GLY A 309 15.91 1.81 -4.55
C GLY A 309 15.20 2.42 -3.35
N THR A 310 15.59 3.64 -2.97
CA THR A 310 15.04 4.36 -1.82
C THR A 310 14.02 5.41 -2.27
N GLY A 311 12.86 5.44 -1.59
CA GLY A 311 11.77 6.36 -1.83
C GLY A 311 10.72 5.85 -2.82
N PRO A 312 9.54 6.53 -2.87
CA PRO A 312 8.34 6.00 -3.51
C PRO A 312 8.46 5.87 -5.04
N PHE A 313 9.23 6.71 -5.70
CA PHE A 313 9.37 6.72 -7.16
C PHE A 313 10.62 6.00 -7.67
N SER A 314 11.42 5.39 -6.80
CA SER A 314 12.61 4.62 -7.23
C SER A 314 12.32 3.50 -8.24
N PRO A 315 11.13 2.87 -8.28
CA PRO A 315 10.83 1.92 -9.36
C PRO A 315 10.90 2.48 -10.76
N LEU A 316 10.76 3.80 -10.92
CA LEU A 316 10.78 4.49 -12.22
C LEU A 316 12.19 4.82 -12.71
N ASP A 317 13.21 4.64 -11.87
CA ASP A 317 14.62 4.90 -12.23
C ASP A 317 15.23 3.68 -12.95
N GLY A 318 14.47 2.60 -13.12
CA GLY A 318 14.89 1.38 -13.80
C GLY A 318 15.16 1.61 -15.30
N MET A 319 16.01 0.76 -15.87
CA MET A 319 16.25 0.78 -17.32
C MET A 319 14.97 0.43 -18.08
N PRO A 320 14.72 1.08 -19.25
CA PRO A 320 13.61 0.71 -20.13
C PRO A 320 13.62 -0.79 -20.44
N GLY A 321 12.44 -1.43 -20.37
CA GLY A 321 12.28 -2.87 -20.62
C GLY A 321 12.64 -3.80 -19.46
N LEU A 322 13.17 -3.27 -18.34
CA LEU A 322 13.54 -4.11 -17.19
C LEU A 322 12.30 -4.74 -16.53
N ALA A 323 11.20 -3.98 -16.44
CA ALA A 323 9.96 -4.47 -15.86
C ALA A 323 9.37 -5.64 -16.69
N GLU A 324 9.34 -5.52 -17.99
CA GLU A 324 8.86 -6.55 -18.92
C GLU A 324 9.76 -7.79 -18.87
N ALA A 325 11.07 -7.61 -18.82
CA ALA A 325 12.02 -8.73 -18.70
C ALA A 325 11.81 -9.50 -17.39
N ARG A 326 11.62 -8.80 -16.25
CA ARG A 326 11.30 -9.43 -14.97
C ARG A 326 9.95 -10.13 -14.99
N LEU A 327 8.94 -9.52 -15.62
CA LEU A 327 7.62 -10.12 -15.76
C LEU A 327 7.69 -11.44 -16.54
N HIS A 328 8.45 -11.48 -17.63
CA HIS A 328 8.66 -12.70 -18.40
C HIS A 328 9.36 -13.79 -17.57
N ALA A 329 10.40 -13.45 -16.84
CA ALA A 329 11.12 -14.40 -15.98
C ALA A 329 10.24 -14.96 -14.85
N LEU A 330 9.32 -14.18 -14.31
CA LEU A 330 8.39 -14.65 -13.27
C LEU A 330 7.38 -15.69 -13.75
N GLN A 331 7.09 -15.77 -15.06
CA GLN A 331 6.16 -16.77 -15.61
C GLN A 331 6.61 -18.19 -15.30
N GLU A 332 7.92 -18.45 -15.29
CA GLU A 332 8.51 -19.74 -14.95
C GLU A 332 8.48 -20.05 -13.44
N MET A 333 8.18 -19.06 -12.61
CA MET A 333 8.15 -19.15 -11.15
C MET A 333 6.73 -19.35 -10.59
N VAL A 334 5.73 -19.45 -11.44
CA VAL A 334 4.34 -19.70 -11.09
C VAL A 334 4.11 -21.20 -10.96
N ARG A 335 3.50 -21.61 -9.84
CA ARG A 335 3.13 -23.02 -9.60
C ARG A 335 1.68 -23.09 -9.12
N GLU A 336 0.84 -23.87 -9.80
CA GLU A 336 -0.48 -24.25 -9.31
C GLU A 336 -0.34 -25.41 -8.31
N VAL A 337 -1.07 -25.37 -7.17
CA VAL A 337 -0.95 -26.30 -6.04
C VAL A 337 -2.29 -26.82 -5.55
#